data_e747505e3259fa00d635dbd90ac2d3fe
#
_entry.id   e747505e3259fa00d635dbd90ac2d3fe
#
_cell.length_a   1.000
_cell.length_b   1.000
_cell.length_c   1.000
_cell.angle_alpha   90.00
_cell.angle_beta   90.00
_cell.angle_gamma   90.00
#
_symmetry.space_group_name_H-M   'P 1'
#
loop_
_entity.id
_entity.type
_entity.pdbx_description
1 polymer ?
#
loop_
_entity_poly.entity_id
_entity_poly.type
_entity_poly.pdbx_seq_one_letter_code
_entity_poly.pdbx_strand_id
1 'polypeptide(L)'
;MNFGRDGSAPQTSSDLGVMEPHSRLKALSDYGNAVDIDYNIPPRRYFRSGLEMVRMANVYLDEGSLENAFILYMKFMTLFIEKIRQHPDFKTVSVADRAINAQKLREVLPRAEKLKSRLLEQYTKEYQRYLEDKRRREEKERELERKRRESEEKKKLLPPKVAENSEINTGDLISPVILVPPPSTDAISYPESLEPVKPQIPKPDTLELPAPGVPSRPTFDRSAKPLSLLSPSIHSKPGLRDVVIPSKLMGKFMALAQRNTEHNVETCGILAGKLEQNQLIITHLLVPKQTGTPDSCTTQNEEEIFDYQDQHDLITLGWIHTHPSQTAFLSSVDLHTHCSYQRMMPEALAIVCAPRYNENGFFMLTPNYGLDFIANCRQTGFHPHPTEPPLFTTAEHSRLDNRACIEVVDLRR
;
A
#
# COMPACT_ATOMS: atom_id res chain seq x y z
N MET A 1 30.16 28.39 -35.94
CA MET A 1 29.62 27.06 -35.68
C MET A 1 28.29 27.29 -35.02
N ASN A 2 27.20 27.02 -35.73
CA ASN A 2 25.83 27.29 -35.30
C ASN A 2 25.33 26.29 -34.27
N PHE A 3 24.90 26.76 -33.10
CA PHE A 3 24.10 26.01 -32.17
C PHE A 3 22.62 26.29 -32.46
N GLY A 4 21.95 25.27 -33.02
CA GLY A 4 20.49 25.23 -33.18
C GLY A 4 19.82 25.17 -31.82
N ARG A 5 18.92 26.11 -31.53
CA ARG A 5 17.99 26.09 -30.42
C ARG A 5 16.76 25.26 -30.85
N ASP A 6 16.67 24.03 -30.39
CA ASP A 6 15.39 23.30 -30.36
C ASP A 6 14.58 23.77 -29.16
N GLY A 7 13.57 24.58 -29.45
CA GLY A 7 12.59 25.04 -28.49
C GLY A 7 11.46 24.00 -28.35
N SER A 8 11.62 23.00 -27.49
CA SER A 8 10.52 22.17 -27.03
C SER A 8 9.81 22.87 -25.87
N ALA A 9 8.58 23.30 -26.10
CA ALA A 9 7.69 23.80 -25.04
C ALA A 9 7.49 22.71 -23.96
N PRO A 10 7.33 23.05 -22.67
CA PRO A 10 7.11 22.10 -21.62
C PRO A 10 5.73 21.45 -21.81
N GLN A 11 5.72 20.12 -22.04
CA GLN A 11 4.51 19.31 -22.07
C GLN A 11 3.84 19.36 -20.71
N THR A 12 2.59 19.80 -20.69
CA THR A 12 1.73 19.84 -19.52
C THR A 12 1.53 18.43 -18.95
N SER A 13 1.52 18.28 -17.64
CA SER A 13 1.47 17.05 -16.86
C SER A 13 0.22 16.16 -17.03
N SER A 14 -0.60 16.39 -18.07
CA SER A 14 -1.80 15.61 -18.40
C SER A 14 -1.59 14.56 -19.49
N ASP A 15 -0.41 14.45 -20.07
CA ASP A 15 -0.11 13.57 -21.22
C ASP A 15 0.82 12.39 -20.86
N LEU A 16 0.73 11.88 -19.63
CA LEU A 16 1.21 10.53 -19.30
C LEU A 16 0.29 9.55 -20.01
N GLY A 17 0.55 9.35 -21.30
CA GLY A 17 -0.23 8.49 -22.18
C GLY A 17 -0.37 7.09 -21.59
N VAL A 18 -1.57 6.53 -21.67
CA VAL A 18 -1.82 5.13 -21.31
C VAL A 18 -0.86 4.26 -22.13
N MET A 19 -0.01 3.49 -21.43
CA MET A 19 0.97 2.62 -22.08
C MET A 19 0.28 1.61 -22.99
N GLU A 20 0.92 1.29 -24.11
CA GLU A 20 0.50 0.22 -25.00
C GLU A 20 0.33 -1.10 -24.21
N PRO A 21 -0.70 -1.93 -24.50
CA PRO A 21 -1.03 -3.13 -23.75
C PRO A 21 0.13 -4.10 -23.52
N HIS A 22 0.90 -4.39 -24.57
CA HIS A 22 2.05 -5.28 -24.48
C HIS A 22 3.19 -4.67 -23.65
N SER A 23 3.43 -3.38 -23.79
CA SER A 23 4.45 -2.66 -23.02
C SER A 23 4.10 -2.61 -21.54
N ARG A 24 2.82 -2.40 -21.21
CA ARG A 24 2.32 -2.43 -19.82
C ARG A 24 2.45 -3.83 -19.22
N LEU A 25 2.07 -4.87 -19.97
CA LEU A 25 2.21 -6.25 -19.49
C LEU A 25 3.68 -6.66 -19.33
N LYS A 26 4.57 -6.18 -20.21
CA LYS A 26 6.00 -6.41 -20.09
C LYS A 26 6.55 -5.75 -18.84
N ALA A 27 6.24 -4.48 -18.60
CA ALA A 27 6.68 -3.77 -17.38
C ALA A 27 6.21 -4.50 -16.11
N LEU A 28 4.98 -5.01 -16.10
CA LEU A 28 4.44 -5.80 -14.99
C LEU A 28 5.20 -7.11 -14.81
N SER A 29 5.56 -7.79 -15.90
CA SER A 29 6.36 -9.03 -15.88
C SER A 29 7.78 -8.76 -15.38
N ASP A 30 8.40 -7.67 -15.85
CA ASP A 30 9.76 -7.28 -15.45
C ASP A 30 9.80 -6.97 -13.95
N TYR A 31 8.77 -6.29 -13.42
CA TYR A 31 8.64 -6.06 -11.98
C TYR A 31 8.45 -7.37 -11.18
N GLY A 32 7.67 -8.30 -11.69
CA GLY A 32 7.50 -9.64 -11.11
C GLY A 32 8.79 -10.47 -11.15
N ASN A 33 9.64 -10.30 -12.17
CA ASN A 33 10.91 -11.01 -12.34
C ASN A 33 12.06 -10.41 -11.52
N ALA A 34 11.89 -9.21 -10.96
CA ALA A 34 12.90 -8.53 -10.15
C ALA A 34 12.98 -9.16 -8.73
N VAL A 35 13.40 -10.44 -8.69
CA VAL A 35 13.62 -11.19 -7.45
C VAL A 35 15.06 -11.63 -7.39
N ASP A 36 15.76 -11.26 -6.33
CA ASP A 36 17.10 -11.72 -6.02
C ASP A 36 17.12 -12.57 -4.75
N ILE A 37 18.10 -13.48 -4.69
CA ILE A 37 18.35 -14.29 -3.50
C ILE A 37 19.61 -13.79 -2.79
N ASP A 38 19.52 -13.74 -1.47
CA ASP A 38 20.66 -13.52 -0.60
C ASP A 38 21.18 -14.88 -0.10
N TYR A 39 22.42 -15.19 -0.39
CA TYR A 39 23.04 -16.46 -0.01
C TYR A 39 23.27 -16.61 1.50
N ASN A 40 23.15 -15.52 2.27
CA ASN A 40 23.22 -15.56 3.73
C ASN A 40 21.89 -15.96 4.38
N ILE A 41 20.79 -15.91 3.64
CA ILE A 41 19.48 -16.32 4.12
C ILE A 41 19.29 -17.81 3.82
N PRO A 42 19.05 -18.67 4.83
CA PRO A 42 18.83 -20.09 4.60
C PRO A 42 17.76 -20.35 3.55
N PRO A 43 18.00 -21.26 2.58
CA PRO A 43 17.06 -21.49 1.46
C PRO A 43 15.66 -21.91 1.95
N ARG A 44 15.55 -22.54 3.10
CA ARG A 44 14.29 -22.91 3.72
C ARG A 44 13.35 -21.71 3.96
N ARG A 45 13.91 -20.53 4.29
CA ARG A 45 13.11 -19.31 4.43
C ARG A 45 12.47 -18.88 3.10
N TYR A 46 13.17 -19.06 1.99
CA TYR A 46 12.61 -18.80 0.66
C TYR A 46 11.46 -19.75 0.32
N PHE A 47 11.58 -21.04 0.66
CA PHE A 47 10.50 -22.00 0.43
C PHE A 47 9.23 -21.60 1.19
N ARG A 48 9.38 -21.19 2.44
CA ARG A 48 8.27 -20.69 3.26
C ARG A 48 7.63 -19.43 2.66
N SER A 49 8.42 -18.42 2.37
CA SER A 49 7.92 -17.17 1.79
C SER A 49 7.29 -17.37 0.42
N GLY A 50 7.77 -18.34 -0.35
CA GLY A 50 7.15 -18.71 -1.62
C GLY A 50 5.72 -19.20 -1.48
N LEU A 51 5.45 -20.02 -0.47
CA LEU A 51 4.08 -20.47 -0.19
C LEU A 51 3.18 -19.29 0.22
N GLU A 52 3.70 -18.36 1.03
CA GLU A 52 2.97 -17.15 1.39
C GLU A 52 2.68 -16.26 0.17
N MET A 53 3.63 -16.13 -0.77
CA MET A 53 3.39 -15.42 -2.03
C MET A 53 2.22 -16.03 -2.81
N VAL A 54 2.16 -17.38 -2.89
CA VAL A 54 1.06 -18.06 -3.61
C VAL A 54 -0.27 -17.83 -2.90
N ARG A 55 -0.33 -17.90 -1.56
CA ARG A 55 -1.54 -17.61 -0.79
C ARG A 55 -2.05 -16.19 -1.06
N MET A 56 -1.17 -15.20 -0.94
CA MET A 56 -1.52 -13.82 -1.22
C MET A 56 -1.98 -13.61 -2.67
N ALA A 57 -1.29 -14.25 -3.63
CA ALA A 57 -1.68 -14.17 -5.02
C ALA A 57 -3.08 -14.73 -5.27
N ASN A 58 -3.44 -15.83 -4.58
CA ASN A 58 -4.79 -16.40 -4.66
C ASN A 58 -5.83 -15.42 -4.10
N VAL A 59 -5.59 -14.81 -2.93
CA VAL A 59 -6.48 -13.81 -2.34
C VAL A 59 -6.67 -12.64 -3.29
N TYR A 60 -5.59 -12.08 -3.86
CA TYR A 60 -5.69 -11.01 -4.86
C TYR A 60 -6.49 -11.42 -6.10
N LEU A 61 -6.34 -12.67 -6.54
CA LEU A 61 -7.11 -13.18 -7.68
C LEU A 61 -8.60 -13.22 -7.36
N ASP A 62 -8.97 -13.67 -6.16
CA ASP A 62 -10.35 -13.77 -5.69
C ASP A 62 -10.97 -12.38 -5.47
N GLU A 63 -10.21 -11.41 -4.99
CA GLU A 63 -10.60 -10.00 -4.86
C GLU A 63 -10.64 -9.25 -6.20
N GLY A 64 -10.19 -9.86 -7.30
CA GLY A 64 -10.17 -9.25 -8.62
C GLY A 64 -8.99 -8.30 -8.87
N SER A 65 -8.00 -8.27 -7.99
CA SER A 65 -6.76 -7.49 -8.13
C SER A 65 -5.74 -8.25 -9.00
N LEU A 66 -6.02 -8.29 -10.31
CA LEU A 66 -5.33 -9.17 -11.26
C LEU A 66 -3.83 -8.86 -11.41
N GLU A 67 -3.45 -7.58 -11.39
CA GLU A 67 -2.04 -7.15 -11.51
C GLU A 67 -1.21 -7.64 -10.32
N ASN A 68 -1.70 -7.44 -9.09
CA ASN A 68 -1.01 -7.87 -7.89
C ASN A 68 -0.91 -9.41 -7.81
N ALA A 69 -1.96 -10.13 -8.17
CA ALA A 69 -1.92 -11.57 -8.28
C ALA A 69 -0.86 -12.05 -9.28
N PHE A 70 -0.79 -11.41 -10.45
CA PHE A 70 0.17 -11.75 -11.49
C PHE A 70 1.62 -11.49 -11.06
N ILE A 71 1.88 -10.34 -10.41
CA ILE A 71 3.21 -10.00 -9.88
C ILE A 71 3.71 -11.06 -8.90
N LEU A 72 2.85 -11.47 -7.94
CA LEU A 72 3.25 -12.45 -6.94
C LEU A 72 3.46 -13.86 -7.54
N TYR A 73 2.63 -14.26 -8.51
CA TYR A 73 2.87 -15.50 -9.23
C TYR A 73 4.19 -15.47 -10.01
N MET A 74 4.50 -14.35 -10.67
CA MET A 74 5.77 -14.18 -11.38
C MET A 74 6.96 -14.23 -10.41
N LYS A 75 6.91 -13.52 -9.28
CA LYS A 75 7.94 -13.57 -8.24
C LYS A 75 8.17 -14.99 -7.75
N PHE A 76 7.10 -15.72 -7.46
CA PHE A 76 7.19 -17.12 -7.05
C PHE A 76 7.85 -18.00 -8.12
N MET A 77 7.43 -17.88 -9.37
CA MET A 77 7.99 -18.67 -10.47
C MET A 77 9.47 -18.36 -10.70
N THR A 78 9.83 -17.08 -10.78
CA THR A 78 11.24 -16.64 -10.97
C THR A 78 12.12 -17.13 -9.82
N LEU A 79 11.65 -16.97 -8.57
CA LEU A 79 12.38 -17.44 -7.40
C LEU A 79 12.69 -18.95 -7.49
N PHE A 80 11.68 -19.78 -7.78
CA PHE A 80 11.82 -21.23 -7.66
C PHE A 80 12.25 -21.96 -8.92
N ILE A 81 12.07 -21.36 -10.08
CA ILE A 81 12.56 -21.94 -11.35
C ILE A 81 14.00 -21.55 -11.60
N GLU A 82 14.34 -20.26 -11.39
CA GLU A 82 15.62 -19.70 -11.83
C GLU A 82 16.61 -19.46 -10.68
N LYS A 83 16.16 -18.80 -9.60
CA LYS A 83 17.07 -18.21 -8.61
C LYS A 83 17.48 -19.18 -7.50
N ILE A 84 16.54 -19.83 -6.82
CA ILE A 84 16.82 -20.61 -5.60
C ILE A 84 17.80 -21.78 -5.84
N ARG A 85 17.83 -22.31 -7.04
CA ARG A 85 18.75 -23.41 -7.43
C ARG A 85 20.21 -22.98 -7.41
N GLN A 86 20.50 -21.68 -7.48
CA GLN A 86 21.83 -21.09 -7.42
C GLN A 86 22.34 -20.95 -5.99
N HIS A 87 21.45 -21.12 -4.99
CA HIS A 87 21.83 -21.02 -3.58
C HIS A 87 22.79 -22.18 -3.19
N PRO A 88 23.97 -21.89 -2.57
CA PRO A 88 24.94 -22.93 -2.21
C PRO A 88 24.35 -24.04 -1.35
N ASP A 89 23.48 -23.68 -0.41
CA ASP A 89 22.83 -24.61 0.51
C ASP A 89 21.49 -25.20 -0.01
N PHE A 90 21.18 -25.03 -1.29
CA PHE A 90 19.93 -25.57 -1.87
C PHE A 90 19.75 -27.06 -1.61
N LYS A 91 20.85 -27.83 -1.56
CA LYS A 91 20.81 -29.27 -1.32
C LYS A 91 20.37 -29.65 0.10
N THR A 92 20.49 -28.73 1.05
CA THR A 92 20.09 -28.95 2.46
C THR A 92 18.59 -28.89 2.67
N VAL A 93 17.83 -28.34 1.70
CA VAL A 93 16.37 -28.26 1.76
C VAL A 93 15.77 -29.67 1.74
N SER A 94 14.79 -29.91 2.62
CA SER A 94 14.13 -31.19 2.75
C SER A 94 13.48 -31.64 1.42
N VAL A 95 13.40 -32.94 1.20
CA VAL A 95 12.72 -33.51 0.03
C VAL A 95 11.25 -33.15 0.05
N ALA A 96 10.64 -33.08 1.24
CA ALA A 96 9.25 -32.70 1.43
C ALA A 96 8.98 -31.25 0.97
N ASP A 97 9.77 -30.27 1.44
CA ASP A 97 9.61 -28.88 1.04
C ASP A 97 9.76 -28.69 -0.48
N ARG A 98 10.75 -29.38 -1.07
CA ARG A 98 10.94 -29.35 -2.52
C ARG A 98 9.76 -29.96 -3.28
N ALA A 99 9.14 -31.04 -2.75
CA ALA A 99 7.98 -31.67 -3.36
C ALA A 99 6.74 -30.78 -3.30
N ILE A 100 6.46 -30.19 -2.13
CA ILE A 100 5.36 -29.23 -1.94
C ILE A 100 5.51 -28.06 -2.91
N ASN A 101 6.70 -27.47 -2.98
CA ASN A 101 6.96 -26.36 -3.87
C ASN A 101 6.83 -26.74 -5.36
N ALA A 102 7.30 -27.92 -5.76
CA ALA A 102 7.12 -28.42 -7.12
C ALA A 102 5.64 -28.64 -7.47
N GLN A 103 4.82 -29.06 -6.51
CA GLN A 103 3.37 -29.15 -6.67
C GLN A 103 2.77 -27.76 -6.86
N LYS A 104 3.15 -26.77 -6.02
CA LYS A 104 2.66 -25.39 -6.15
C LYS A 104 3.06 -24.75 -7.49
N LEU A 105 4.25 -25.01 -8.01
CA LEU A 105 4.64 -24.56 -9.35
C LEU A 105 3.70 -25.10 -10.43
N ARG A 106 3.29 -26.38 -10.35
CA ARG A 106 2.35 -26.98 -11.32
C ARG A 106 0.96 -26.34 -11.25
N GLU A 107 0.54 -25.88 -10.07
CA GLU A 107 -0.72 -25.16 -9.88
C GLU A 107 -0.66 -23.72 -10.38
N VAL A 108 0.45 -23.02 -10.11
CA VAL A 108 0.63 -21.59 -10.39
C VAL A 108 0.86 -21.34 -11.88
N LEU A 109 1.66 -22.15 -12.58
CA LEU A 109 1.98 -21.96 -14.00
C LEU A 109 0.75 -21.74 -14.87
N PRO A 110 -0.26 -22.65 -14.89
CA PRO A 110 -1.45 -22.45 -15.72
C PRO A 110 -2.32 -21.27 -15.26
N ARG A 111 -2.32 -20.94 -13.95
CA ARG A 111 -3.04 -19.78 -13.43
C ARG A 111 -2.41 -18.47 -13.89
N ALA A 112 -1.09 -18.39 -13.85
CA ALA A 112 -0.34 -17.21 -14.31
C ALA A 112 -0.53 -16.96 -15.82
N GLU A 113 -0.51 -18.02 -16.64
CA GLU A 113 -0.77 -17.91 -18.09
C GLU A 113 -2.20 -17.44 -18.39
N LYS A 114 -3.19 -17.98 -17.71
CA LYS A 114 -4.58 -17.54 -17.83
C LYS A 114 -4.74 -16.08 -17.40
N LEU A 115 -4.08 -15.71 -16.31
CA LEU A 115 -4.12 -14.35 -15.79
C LEU A 115 -3.45 -13.35 -16.73
N LYS A 116 -2.30 -13.72 -17.32
CA LYS A 116 -1.60 -12.95 -18.35
C LYS A 116 -2.51 -12.63 -19.54
N SER A 117 -3.21 -13.63 -20.04
CA SER A 117 -4.15 -13.44 -21.17
C SER A 117 -5.30 -12.50 -20.79
N ARG A 118 -5.84 -12.64 -19.58
CA ARG A 118 -6.92 -11.79 -19.08
C ARG A 118 -6.48 -10.34 -18.89
N LEU A 119 -5.27 -10.12 -18.37
CA LEU A 119 -4.68 -8.77 -18.24
C LEU A 119 -4.45 -8.12 -19.60
N LEU A 120 -3.93 -8.87 -20.57
CA LEU A 120 -3.71 -8.34 -21.92
C LEU A 120 -5.04 -7.91 -22.58
N GLU A 121 -6.10 -8.70 -22.43
CA GLU A 121 -7.43 -8.34 -22.92
C GLU A 121 -7.96 -7.07 -22.24
N GLN A 122 -7.80 -6.96 -20.92
CA GLN A 122 -8.21 -5.78 -20.15
C GLN A 122 -7.45 -4.53 -20.63
N TYR A 123 -6.13 -4.59 -20.73
CA TYR A 123 -5.30 -3.48 -21.19
C TYR A 123 -5.62 -3.07 -22.63
N THR A 124 -5.93 -4.04 -23.49
CA THR A 124 -6.34 -3.75 -24.87
C THR A 124 -7.65 -2.96 -24.91
N LYS A 125 -8.64 -3.35 -24.10
CA LYS A 125 -9.90 -2.61 -24.00
C LYS A 125 -9.72 -1.20 -23.43
N GLU A 126 -8.88 -1.05 -22.40
CA GLU A 126 -8.57 0.26 -21.79
C GLU A 126 -7.84 1.17 -22.80
N TYR A 127 -6.87 0.63 -23.53
CA TYR A 127 -6.12 1.37 -24.53
C TYR A 127 -6.98 1.80 -25.72
N GLN A 128 -7.88 0.94 -26.20
CA GLN A 128 -8.84 1.31 -27.24
C GLN A 128 -9.74 2.45 -26.83
N ARG A 129 -10.30 2.41 -25.60
CA ARG A 129 -11.09 3.52 -25.06
C ARG A 129 -10.28 4.82 -24.97
N TYR A 130 -9.03 4.74 -24.53
CA TYR A 130 -8.14 5.90 -24.49
C TYR A 130 -7.93 6.50 -25.88
N LEU A 131 -7.67 5.68 -26.91
CA LEU A 131 -7.50 6.15 -28.29
C LEU A 131 -8.77 6.81 -28.85
N GLU A 132 -9.94 6.25 -28.55
CA GLU A 132 -11.22 6.83 -28.94
C GLU A 132 -11.47 8.18 -28.25
N ASP A 133 -11.21 8.28 -26.95
CA ASP A 133 -11.34 9.53 -26.21
C ASP A 133 -10.33 10.58 -26.67
N LYS A 134 -9.10 10.19 -26.97
CA LYS A 134 -8.07 11.07 -27.54
C LYS A 134 -8.52 11.62 -28.87
N ARG A 135 -8.96 10.75 -29.80
CA ARG A 135 -9.48 11.16 -31.12
C ARG A 135 -10.65 12.15 -30.98
N ARG A 136 -11.58 11.86 -30.07
CA ARG A 136 -12.73 12.74 -29.82
C ARG A 136 -12.33 14.13 -29.26
N ARG A 137 -11.27 14.19 -28.44
CA ARG A 137 -10.72 15.47 -27.94
C ARG A 137 -10.07 16.27 -29.06
N GLU A 138 -9.22 15.62 -29.85
CA GLU A 138 -8.55 16.25 -30.98
C GLU A 138 -9.56 16.77 -32.05
N GLU A 139 -10.63 16.03 -32.30
CA GLU A 139 -11.69 16.46 -33.19
C GLU A 139 -12.43 17.71 -32.68
N LYS A 140 -12.78 17.74 -31.39
CA LYS A 140 -13.40 18.91 -30.77
C LYS A 140 -12.47 20.14 -30.80
N GLU A 141 -11.18 19.93 -30.56
CA GLU A 141 -10.18 21.01 -30.62
C GLU A 141 -10.04 21.60 -32.04
N ARG A 142 -9.98 20.72 -33.05
CA ARG A 142 -9.97 21.15 -34.49
C ARG A 142 -11.24 21.91 -34.84
N GLU A 143 -12.39 21.45 -34.36
CA GLU A 143 -13.66 22.14 -34.63
C GLU A 143 -13.70 23.51 -33.93
N LEU A 144 -13.21 23.62 -32.69
CA LEU A 144 -13.13 24.87 -31.99
C LEU A 144 -12.17 25.85 -32.67
N GLU A 145 -11.02 25.36 -33.12
CA GLU A 145 -10.04 26.18 -33.83
C GLU A 145 -10.60 26.68 -35.19
N ARG A 146 -11.34 25.79 -35.92
CA ARG A 146 -12.02 26.21 -37.15
C ARG A 146 -13.05 27.33 -36.88
N LYS A 147 -13.88 27.17 -35.85
CA LYS A 147 -14.87 28.20 -35.46
C LYS A 147 -14.19 29.51 -35.07
N ARG A 148 -13.04 29.45 -34.39
CA ARG A 148 -12.24 30.65 -34.05
C ARG A 148 -11.71 31.35 -35.28
N ARG A 149 -11.13 30.62 -36.25
CA ARG A 149 -10.64 31.19 -37.51
C ARG A 149 -11.78 31.81 -38.31
N GLU A 150 -12.93 31.14 -38.43
CA GLU A 150 -14.10 31.68 -39.11
C GLU A 150 -14.62 32.96 -38.45
N SER A 151 -14.56 33.06 -37.11
CA SER A 151 -14.96 34.26 -36.36
C SER A 151 -13.98 35.41 -36.54
N GLU A 152 -12.68 35.13 -36.62
CA GLU A 152 -11.63 36.12 -36.86
C GLU A 152 -11.70 36.66 -38.32
N GLU A 153 -12.00 35.79 -39.26
CA GLU A 153 -12.17 36.15 -40.65
C GLU A 153 -13.41 37.04 -40.88
N LYS A 154 -14.55 36.70 -40.23
CA LYS A 154 -15.73 37.54 -40.18
C LYS A 154 -15.51 38.89 -39.54
N LYS A 155 -14.63 39.00 -38.51
CA LYS A 155 -14.25 40.30 -37.92
C LYS A 155 -13.38 41.13 -38.84
N LYS A 156 -12.54 40.57 -39.69
CA LYS A 156 -11.72 41.25 -40.67
C LYS A 156 -12.52 41.77 -41.86
N LEU A 157 -13.66 41.16 -42.21
CA LEU A 157 -14.55 41.54 -43.30
C LEU A 157 -15.57 42.62 -42.97
N LEU A 158 -15.69 43.05 -41.71
CA LEU A 158 -16.52 44.17 -41.33
C LEU A 158 -15.81 45.49 -41.65
N PRO A 159 -16.41 46.40 -42.43
CA PRO A 159 -15.80 47.68 -42.72
C PRO A 159 -15.64 48.51 -41.44
N PRO A 160 -14.57 49.36 -41.34
CA PRO A 160 -14.35 50.13 -40.15
C PRO A 160 -15.54 51.10 -39.98
N LYS A 161 -16.18 51.04 -38.80
CA LYS A 161 -17.19 52.06 -38.42
C LYS A 161 -16.47 53.37 -38.35
N VAL A 162 -16.86 54.29 -39.24
CA VAL A 162 -16.47 55.71 -39.24
C VAL A 162 -16.91 56.26 -37.91
N ALA A 163 -15.93 56.77 -37.14
CA ALA A 163 -16.17 57.51 -35.92
C ALA A 163 -16.73 58.90 -36.31
N GLU A 164 -18.02 59.15 -36.12
CA GLU A 164 -18.55 60.46 -36.12
C GLU A 164 -18.07 61.20 -34.84
N ASN A 165 -17.26 62.22 -35.08
CA ASN A 165 -16.90 63.25 -34.11
C ASN A 165 -18.17 63.95 -33.65
N SER A 166 -18.42 63.94 -32.36
CA SER A 166 -19.20 65.01 -31.70
C SER A 166 -18.34 65.55 -30.54
N GLU A 167 -17.83 66.73 -30.80
CA GLU A 167 -17.25 67.62 -29.81
C GLU A 167 -18.29 67.96 -28.76
N ILE A 168 -17.98 67.83 -27.47
CA ILE A 168 -18.51 68.64 -26.38
C ILE A 168 -17.50 68.66 -25.23
N ASN A 169 -16.83 69.75 -25.13
CA ASN A 169 -16.49 70.67 -24.02
C ASN A 169 -16.24 70.15 -22.59
N THR A 170 -15.02 70.43 -22.21
CA THR A 170 -14.45 70.86 -20.89
C THR A 170 -15.27 70.72 -19.63
N GLY A 171 -14.64 70.20 -18.63
CA GLY A 171 -15.01 70.35 -17.23
C GLY A 171 -14.18 69.43 -16.31
N ASP A 172 -13.25 70.01 -15.62
CA ASP A 172 -12.42 69.49 -14.52
C ASP A 172 -13.12 68.43 -13.66
N LEU A 173 -12.40 67.38 -13.29
CA LEU A 173 -12.26 67.01 -11.90
C LEU A 173 -11.26 65.84 -11.76
N ILE A 174 -10.21 66.12 -11.07
CA ILE A 174 -9.20 65.21 -10.52
C ILE A 174 -9.87 64.21 -9.57
N SER A 175 -9.67 62.94 -9.76
CA SER A 175 -9.95 61.93 -8.72
C SER A 175 -8.76 60.97 -8.54
N PRO A 176 -8.36 60.71 -7.28
CA PRO A 176 -7.12 60.02 -6.97
C PRO A 176 -7.28 58.50 -7.10
N VAL A 177 -6.19 57.88 -7.54
CA VAL A 177 -5.97 56.43 -7.56
C VAL A 177 -6.00 55.91 -6.12
N ILE A 178 -6.97 55.11 -5.77
CA ILE A 178 -6.98 54.39 -4.50
C ILE A 178 -6.23 53.07 -4.72
N LEU A 179 -5.03 52.98 -4.17
CA LEU A 179 -4.32 51.73 -3.94
C LEU A 179 -5.04 50.99 -2.82
N VAL A 180 -5.56 49.80 -3.13
CA VAL A 180 -6.09 48.86 -2.12
C VAL A 180 -4.94 47.96 -1.67
N PRO A 181 -4.59 47.96 -0.36
CA PRO A 181 -3.61 47.01 0.17
C PRO A 181 -4.23 45.60 0.33
N PRO A 182 -3.41 44.52 0.35
CA PRO A 182 -3.91 43.17 0.52
C PRO A 182 -4.46 42.96 1.92
N PRO A 183 -5.48 42.07 2.09
CA PRO A 183 -6.10 41.84 3.38
C PRO A 183 -5.13 41.10 4.34
N SER A 184 -4.95 41.70 5.51
CA SER A 184 -4.27 41.09 6.65
C SER A 184 -5.09 39.98 7.26
N THR A 185 -4.42 38.87 7.52
CA THR A 185 -4.91 37.71 8.28
C THR A 185 -4.90 38.08 9.78
N ASP A 186 -6.04 38.50 10.32
CA ASP A 186 -6.32 38.39 11.76
C ASP A 186 -7.83 38.64 11.99
N ALA A 187 -8.48 37.65 12.52
CA ALA A 187 -9.73 37.61 13.26
C ALA A 187 -10.67 36.48 12.81
N ILE A 188 -10.36 35.25 13.21
CA ILE A 188 -11.37 34.22 13.38
C ILE A 188 -11.68 34.15 14.86
N SER A 189 -12.82 34.76 15.24
CA SER A 189 -13.40 34.67 16.56
C SER A 189 -14.27 33.41 16.62
N TYR A 190 -13.99 32.53 17.57
CA TYR A 190 -14.82 31.37 17.92
C TYR A 190 -15.95 31.81 18.88
N PRO A 191 -17.17 31.38 18.69
CA PRO A 191 -18.19 31.56 19.72
C PRO A 191 -18.08 30.48 20.81
N GLU A 192 -18.14 30.97 22.05
CA GLU A 192 -18.11 30.23 23.31
C GLU A 192 -19.32 29.31 23.49
N SER A 193 -19.03 28.16 24.07
CA SER A 193 -19.84 27.16 24.77
C SER A 193 -21.38 27.30 24.76
N LEU A 194 -22.04 26.23 24.32
CA LEU A 194 -23.39 25.87 24.70
C LEU A 194 -23.39 24.52 25.46
N GLU A 195 -23.98 24.53 26.65
CA GLU A 195 -24.15 23.39 27.54
C GLU A 195 -25.02 22.25 26.99
N PRO A 196 -24.87 21.01 27.48
CA PRO A 196 -25.56 19.85 26.91
C PRO A 196 -27.02 19.76 27.37
N VAL A 197 -27.91 19.74 26.39
CA VAL A 197 -29.34 19.45 26.60
C VAL A 197 -29.56 17.94 26.73
N LYS A 198 -30.15 17.50 27.83
CA LYS A 198 -30.55 16.12 28.10
C LYS A 198 -31.68 15.68 27.17
N PRO A 199 -31.66 14.48 26.62
CA PRO A 199 -32.78 13.95 25.83
C PRO A 199 -33.94 13.50 26.74
N GLN A 200 -35.14 13.99 26.49
CA GLN A 200 -36.39 13.49 27.07
C GLN A 200 -36.90 12.28 26.30
N ILE A 201 -37.24 11.23 27.03
CA ILE A 201 -37.85 9.99 26.53
C ILE A 201 -39.36 10.20 26.44
N PRO A 202 -40.01 9.96 25.29
CA PRO A 202 -41.47 9.83 25.25
C PRO A 202 -41.94 8.42 25.59
N LYS A 203 -42.99 8.32 26.40
CA LYS A 203 -43.67 7.07 26.80
C LYS A 203 -44.51 6.52 25.65
N PRO A 204 -44.80 5.20 25.67
CA PRO A 204 -45.52 4.54 24.58
C PRO A 204 -47.04 4.70 24.69
N ASP A 205 -47.65 4.94 23.57
CA ASP A 205 -49.11 4.81 23.41
C ASP A 205 -49.47 3.58 22.55
N THR A 206 -50.56 3.00 22.95
CA THR A 206 -51.12 1.69 22.73
C THR A 206 -51.72 1.51 21.31
N LEU A 207 -51.38 0.36 20.70
CA LEU A 207 -52.17 -0.55 19.84
C LEU A 207 -53.45 -0.07 19.14
N GLU A 208 -53.43 -0.16 17.79
CA GLU A 208 -54.51 -0.80 17.03
C GLU A 208 -53.96 -1.50 15.78
N LEU A 209 -54.31 -2.76 15.61
CA LEU A 209 -54.00 -3.62 14.46
C LEU A 209 -55.07 -3.45 13.38
N PRO A 210 -54.71 -3.33 12.10
CA PRO A 210 -55.61 -3.74 11.00
C PRO A 210 -55.04 -4.98 10.28
N ALA A 211 -56.01 -5.76 9.76
CA ALA A 211 -55.92 -7.07 9.16
C ALA A 211 -55.05 -7.18 7.88
N PRO A 212 -54.67 -8.42 7.44
CA PRO A 212 -53.61 -8.66 6.49
C PRO A 212 -54.03 -8.38 5.05
N GLY A 213 -53.29 -7.45 4.42
CA GLY A 213 -53.35 -7.17 2.99
C GLY A 213 -52.28 -7.93 2.24
N VAL A 214 -52.66 -8.47 1.09
CA VAL A 214 -51.86 -9.23 0.11
C VAL A 214 -50.51 -8.51 -0.22
N PRO A 215 -49.36 -9.20 -0.26
CA PRO A 215 -48.08 -8.54 -0.55
C PRO A 215 -47.96 -8.19 -2.03
N SER A 216 -47.94 -6.89 -2.32
CA SER A 216 -47.52 -6.35 -3.60
C SER A 216 -46.00 -6.51 -3.80
N ARG A 217 -45.63 -7.05 -4.95
CA ARG A 217 -44.21 -7.21 -5.37
C ARG A 217 -43.48 -5.86 -5.30
N PRO A 218 -42.33 -5.79 -4.66
CA PRO A 218 -41.53 -4.56 -4.68
C PRO A 218 -40.93 -4.34 -6.08
N THR A 219 -41.30 -3.27 -6.73
CA THR A 219 -40.65 -2.74 -7.91
C THR A 219 -39.39 -2.02 -7.48
N PHE A 220 -38.21 -2.66 -7.70
CA PHE A 220 -36.91 -2.00 -7.50
C PHE A 220 -36.63 -1.08 -8.68
N ASP A 221 -36.57 0.22 -8.41
CA ASP A 221 -36.06 1.21 -9.33
C ASP A 221 -34.52 1.01 -9.46
N ARG A 222 -34.08 0.54 -10.63
CA ARG A 222 -32.67 0.27 -10.94
C ARG A 222 -31.87 1.52 -11.33
N SER A 223 -32.48 2.69 -11.39
CA SER A 223 -31.80 3.94 -11.76
C SER A 223 -31.08 4.64 -10.60
N ALA A 224 -31.38 4.26 -9.35
CA ALA A 224 -30.70 4.78 -8.15
C ALA A 224 -29.66 3.81 -7.59
N LYS A 225 -28.66 3.39 -8.41
CA LYS A 225 -27.46 2.77 -7.85
C LYS A 225 -26.62 3.85 -7.18
N PRO A 226 -26.25 3.70 -5.89
CA PRO A 226 -25.27 4.59 -5.28
C PRO A 226 -23.97 4.51 -6.06
N LEU A 227 -23.39 5.65 -6.38
CA LEU A 227 -22.07 5.76 -7.06
C LEU A 227 -20.91 5.09 -6.28
N SER A 228 -21.15 4.64 -5.06
CA SER A 228 -20.17 3.95 -4.21
C SER A 228 -19.87 2.49 -4.60
N LEU A 229 -20.52 1.94 -5.64
CA LEU A 229 -20.23 0.62 -6.21
C LEU A 229 -19.47 0.68 -7.54
N LEU A 230 -19.04 1.85 -7.97
CA LEU A 230 -17.95 1.96 -8.92
C LEU A 230 -16.71 1.53 -8.17
N SER A 231 -16.13 0.40 -8.58
CA SER A 231 -14.83 -0.09 -8.13
C SER A 231 -13.89 1.09 -7.95
N PRO A 232 -13.15 1.19 -6.83
CA PRO A 232 -12.17 2.26 -6.68
C PRO A 232 -11.30 2.23 -7.92
N SER A 233 -11.28 3.33 -8.65
CA SER A 233 -10.43 3.54 -9.82
C SER A 233 -9.01 3.16 -9.41
N ILE A 234 -8.43 2.20 -10.14
CA ILE A 234 -7.06 1.72 -10.00
C ILE A 234 -6.11 2.83 -10.47
N HIS A 235 -6.13 3.94 -9.76
CA HIS A 235 -5.14 5.00 -9.75
C HIS A 235 -4.70 5.27 -8.31
N SER A 236 -4.67 4.23 -7.45
CA SER A 236 -3.84 4.32 -6.27
C SER A 236 -2.39 4.33 -6.78
N LYS A 237 -1.69 5.44 -6.55
CA LYS A 237 -0.22 5.45 -6.55
C LYS A 237 0.23 4.15 -5.91
N PRO A 238 1.32 3.51 -6.37
CA PRO A 238 1.84 2.31 -5.73
C PRO A 238 2.26 2.68 -4.30
N GLY A 239 1.31 2.61 -3.38
CA GLY A 239 1.48 2.79 -1.95
C GLY A 239 1.43 1.44 -1.27
N LEU A 240 2.06 1.35 -0.11
CA LEU A 240 1.93 0.18 0.76
C LEU A 240 0.47 0.04 1.20
N ARG A 241 0.02 -1.20 1.36
CA ARG A 241 -1.30 -1.49 1.94
C ARG A 241 -1.30 -1.17 3.43
N ASP A 242 -2.46 -0.81 3.96
CA ASP A 242 -2.63 -0.62 5.39
C ASP A 242 -2.42 -1.93 6.15
N VAL A 243 -1.63 -1.88 7.21
CA VAL A 243 -1.50 -2.97 8.19
C VAL A 243 -2.27 -2.61 9.45
N VAL A 244 -3.31 -3.41 9.73
CA VAL A 244 -4.17 -3.23 10.92
C VAL A 244 -3.59 -3.99 12.10
N ILE A 245 -3.29 -3.28 13.17
CA ILE A 245 -2.68 -3.81 14.39
C ILE A 245 -3.73 -3.79 15.51
N PRO A 246 -4.08 -4.95 16.11
CA PRO A 246 -4.94 -4.97 17.28
C PRO A 246 -4.32 -4.21 18.44
N SER A 247 -5.01 -3.22 19.02
CA SER A 247 -4.49 -2.38 20.11
C SER A 247 -4.08 -3.17 21.36
N LYS A 248 -4.65 -4.37 21.54
CA LYS A 248 -4.32 -5.27 22.66
C LYS A 248 -3.03 -6.09 22.43
N LEU A 249 -2.43 -6.02 21.24
CA LEU A 249 -1.26 -6.84 20.89
C LEU A 249 -0.09 -6.60 21.85
N MET A 250 0.34 -5.34 22.02
CA MET A 250 1.50 -4.99 22.85
C MET A 250 1.32 -5.45 24.30
N GLY A 251 0.14 -5.20 24.89
CA GLY A 251 -0.14 -5.63 26.26
C GLY A 251 -0.09 -7.15 26.44
N LYS A 252 -0.64 -7.92 25.50
CA LYS A 252 -0.56 -9.38 25.52
C LYS A 252 0.87 -9.89 25.33
N PHE A 253 1.63 -9.28 24.42
CA PHE A 253 3.02 -9.63 24.20
C PHE A 253 3.88 -9.34 25.42
N MET A 254 3.74 -8.17 26.02
CA MET A 254 4.49 -7.77 27.23
C MET A 254 4.20 -8.70 28.41
N ALA A 255 2.96 -9.16 28.59
CA ALA A 255 2.63 -10.14 29.62
C ALA A 255 3.38 -11.48 29.42
N LEU A 256 3.57 -11.92 28.18
CA LEU A 256 4.34 -13.13 27.86
C LEU A 256 5.86 -12.94 27.96
N ALA A 257 6.33 -11.72 27.71
CA ALA A 257 7.74 -11.34 27.80
C ALA A 257 8.19 -10.95 29.19
N GLN A 258 7.27 -10.77 30.14
CA GLN A 258 7.55 -10.19 31.46
C GLN A 258 8.76 -10.82 32.16
N ARG A 259 8.80 -12.16 32.27
CA ARG A 259 9.89 -12.85 32.94
C ARG A 259 11.26 -12.57 32.31
N ASN A 260 11.34 -12.57 31.01
CA ASN A 260 12.59 -12.27 30.30
C ASN A 260 12.97 -10.80 30.47
N THR A 261 11.98 -9.90 30.35
CA THR A 261 12.17 -8.45 30.54
C THR A 261 12.72 -8.12 31.93
N GLU A 262 12.22 -8.76 33.00
CA GLU A 262 12.73 -8.60 34.37
C GLU A 262 14.19 -9.05 34.50
N HIS A 263 14.62 -10.02 33.70
CA HIS A 263 16.01 -10.50 33.65
C HIS A 263 16.88 -9.81 32.60
N ASN A 264 16.40 -8.71 32.02
CA ASN A 264 17.06 -7.98 30.92
C ASN A 264 17.39 -8.89 29.73
N VAL A 265 16.44 -9.74 29.32
CA VAL A 265 16.54 -10.64 28.17
C VAL A 265 15.45 -10.28 27.17
N GLU A 266 15.81 -10.13 25.91
CA GLU A 266 14.86 -9.89 24.84
C GLU A 266 13.95 -11.09 24.59
N THR A 267 12.74 -10.78 24.18
CA THR A 267 11.75 -11.76 23.72
C THR A 267 11.24 -11.32 22.35
N CYS A 268 11.06 -12.27 21.43
CA CYS A 268 10.46 -11.98 20.15
C CYS A 268 9.21 -12.83 19.87
N GLY A 269 8.40 -12.35 18.93
CA GLY A 269 7.22 -13.02 18.41
C GLY A 269 7.00 -12.71 16.94
N ILE A 270 6.31 -13.58 16.24
CA ILE A 270 5.96 -13.43 14.82
C ILE A 270 4.54 -12.89 14.74
N LEU A 271 4.36 -11.86 13.92
CA LEU A 271 3.08 -11.27 13.59
C LEU A 271 2.51 -11.99 12.37
N ALA A 272 1.40 -12.65 12.55
CA ALA A 272 0.73 -13.36 11.46
C ALA A 272 -0.72 -12.88 11.32
N GLY A 273 -1.26 -12.98 10.11
CA GLY A 273 -2.60 -12.48 9.84
C GLY A 273 -3.11 -12.83 8.46
N LYS A 274 -4.09 -12.06 7.99
CA LYS A 274 -4.78 -12.29 6.73
C LYS A 274 -4.84 -11.02 5.90
N LEU A 275 -4.96 -11.20 4.59
CA LEU A 275 -5.28 -10.14 3.65
C LEU A 275 -6.80 -10.13 3.46
N GLU A 276 -7.46 -9.04 3.81
CA GLU A 276 -8.90 -8.84 3.66
C GLU A 276 -9.17 -7.43 3.12
N GLN A 277 -10.00 -7.30 2.11
CA GLN A 277 -10.37 -6.01 1.50
C GLN A 277 -9.18 -5.09 1.20
N ASN A 278 -8.11 -5.65 0.66
CA ASN A 278 -6.83 -4.97 0.38
C ASN A 278 -6.11 -4.39 1.62
N GLN A 279 -6.44 -4.85 2.82
CA GLN A 279 -5.76 -4.52 4.08
C GLN A 279 -5.14 -5.78 4.67
N LEU A 280 -3.99 -5.63 5.29
CA LEU A 280 -3.31 -6.70 6.02
C LEU A 280 -3.70 -6.62 7.49
N ILE A 281 -4.42 -7.63 7.99
CA ILE A 281 -4.93 -7.62 9.37
C ILE A 281 -4.12 -8.60 10.21
N ILE A 282 -3.41 -8.11 11.23
CA ILE A 282 -2.74 -8.95 12.20
C ILE A 282 -3.80 -9.61 13.08
N THR A 283 -3.87 -10.93 13.04
CA THR A 283 -4.84 -11.74 13.82
C THR A 283 -4.17 -12.63 14.85
N HIS A 284 -2.89 -12.96 14.66
CA HIS A 284 -2.16 -13.91 15.51
C HIS A 284 -0.79 -13.36 15.92
N LEU A 285 -0.43 -13.61 17.17
CA LEU A 285 0.91 -13.46 17.72
C LEU A 285 1.44 -14.86 18.04
N LEU A 286 2.45 -15.30 17.28
CA LEU A 286 3.11 -16.59 17.51
C LEU A 286 4.41 -16.33 18.27
N VAL A 287 4.54 -16.91 19.46
CA VAL A 287 5.77 -16.80 20.27
C VAL A 287 6.55 -18.11 20.16
N PRO A 288 7.61 -18.15 19.33
CA PRO A 288 8.38 -19.37 19.07
C PRO A 288 9.28 -19.74 20.26
N LYS A 289 9.79 -20.97 20.24
CA LYS A 289 10.98 -21.33 21.01
C LYS A 289 12.13 -20.44 20.59
N GLN A 290 12.83 -19.88 21.56
CA GLN A 290 13.80 -18.82 21.30
C GLN A 290 14.87 -18.76 22.40
N THR A 291 16.01 -18.21 22.07
CA THR A 291 17.08 -17.86 23.01
C THR A 291 17.30 -16.36 22.91
N GLY A 292 17.15 -15.65 24.02
CA GLY A 292 17.37 -14.20 24.10
C GLY A 292 18.66 -13.86 24.83
N THR A 293 19.22 -12.72 24.48
CA THR A 293 20.29 -11.99 25.19
C THR A 293 19.76 -10.61 25.56
N PRO A 294 20.53 -9.74 26.25
CA PRO A 294 20.10 -8.35 26.46
C PRO A 294 19.89 -7.52 25.20
N ASP A 295 20.51 -7.92 24.08
CA ASP A 295 20.59 -7.11 22.85
C ASP A 295 20.16 -7.90 21.59
N SER A 296 19.66 -9.10 21.74
CA SER A 296 19.19 -9.91 20.58
C SER A 296 18.29 -11.07 21.01
N CYS A 297 17.50 -11.55 20.06
CA CYS A 297 16.67 -12.72 20.20
C CYS A 297 16.75 -13.61 18.95
N THR A 298 16.98 -14.90 19.15
CA THR A 298 17.07 -15.89 18.06
C THR A 298 15.98 -16.93 18.21
N THR A 299 15.18 -17.12 17.15
CA THR A 299 14.13 -18.15 17.09
C THR A 299 14.71 -19.55 16.87
N GLN A 300 14.05 -20.54 17.45
CA GLN A 300 14.35 -21.95 17.32
C GLN A 300 13.10 -22.67 16.80
N ASN A 301 13.29 -23.83 16.15
CA ASN A 301 12.17 -24.65 15.64
C ASN A 301 11.20 -23.85 14.77
N GLU A 302 11.72 -23.11 13.80
CA GLU A 302 10.90 -22.28 12.89
C GLU A 302 9.84 -23.10 12.13
N GLU A 303 10.04 -24.43 12.03
CA GLU A 303 9.06 -25.34 11.45
C GLU A 303 7.72 -25.35 12.18
N GLU A 304 7.71 -25.23 13.51
CA GLU A 304 6.48 -25.19 14.29
C GLU A 304 5.65 -23.94 13.97
N ILE A 305 6.32 -22.80 13.71
CA ILE A 305 5.65 -21.57 13.29
C ILE A 305 5.02 -21.77 11.91
N PHE A 306 5.79 -22.37 10.99
CA PHE A 306 5.34 -22.60 9.63
C PHE A 306 4.15 -23.54 9.59
N ASP A 307 4.24 -24.67 10.30
CA ASP A 307 3.15 -25.65 10.36
C ASP A 307 1.86 -25.02 10.91
N TYR A 308 1.98 -24.18 11.95
CA TYR A 308 0.85 -23.45 12.49
C TYR A 308 0.23 -22.49 11.47
N GLN A 309 1.08 -21.68 10.79
CA GLN A 309 0.61 -20.74 9.80
C GLN A 309 -0.04 -21.44 8.60
N ASP A 310 0.50 -22.57 8.18
CA ASP A 310 -0.07 -23.36 7.07
C ASP A 310 -1.44 -23.94 7.43
N GLN A 311 -1.58 -24.50 8.64
CA GLN A 311 -2.84 -25.05 9.11
C GLN A 311 -3.95 -24.01 9.26
N HIS A 312 -3.59 -22.75 9.56
CA HIS A 312 -4.54 -21.65 9.83
C HIS A 312 -4.66 -20.64 8.67
N ASP A 313 -3.96 -20.90 7.56
CA ASP A 313 -3.93 -20.06 6.36
C ASP A 313 -3.52 -18.60 6.68
N LEU A 314 -2.41 -18.46 7.42
CA LEU A 314 -1.89 -17.17 7.90
C LEU A 314 -0.68 -16.72 7.08
N ILE A 315 -0.59 -15.40 6.89
CA ILE A 315 0.52 -14.70 6.23
C ILE A 315 1.40 -14.06 7.30
N THR A 316 2.73 -14.15 7.17
CA THR A 316 3.67 -13.42 8.04
C THR A 316 3.62 -11.93 7.68
N LEU A 317 3.26 -11.10 8.64
CA LEU A 317 3.12 -9.63 8.50
C LEU A 317 4.25 -8.85 9.20
N GLY A 318 5.20 -9.56 9.79
CA GLY A 318 6.35 -8.97 10.49
C GLY A 318 6.67 -9.67 11.80
N TRP A 319 7.29 -8.95 12.69
CA TRP A 319 7.71 -9.46 13.99
C TRP A 319 7.67 -8.39 15.06
N ILE A 320 7.66 -8.81 16.32
CA ILE A 320 7.66 -7.97 17.51
C ILE A 320 8.74 -8.45 18.46
N HIS A 321 9.44 -7.54 19.12
CA HIS A 321 10.42 -7.89 20.16
C HIS A 321 10.47 -6.84 21.26
N THR A 322 11.11 -7.21 22.37
CA THR A 322 11.32 -6.31 23.51
C THR A 322 12.72 -5.75 23.51
N HIS A 323 12.85 -4.49 23.92
CA HIS A 323 14.08 -3.85 24.37
C HIS A 323 13.97 -3.59 25.88
N PRO A 324 14.37 -4.53 26.76
CA PRO A 324 14.13 -4.41 28.19
C PRO A 324 14.74 -3.16 28.83
N SER A 325 15.94 -2.75 28.37
CA SER A 325 16.71 -1.64 28.93
C SER A 325 17.01 -0.50 27.97
N GLN A 326 16.65 -0.63 26.70
CA GLN A 326 16.89 0.36 25.62
C GLN A 326 15.59 1.03 25.17
N THR A 327 15.70 2.14 24.44
CA THR A 327 14.57 2.82 23.78
C THR A 327 14.05 2.02 22.59
N ALA A 328 12.94 2.45 22.00
CA ALA A 328 12.40 1.82 20.81
C ALA A 328 13.13 2.32 19.55
N PHE A 329 13.97 1.46 18.98
CA PHE A 329 14.70 1.67 17.70
C PHE A 329 14.99 0.30 17.07
N LEU A 330 15.63 0.26 15.91
CA LEU A 330 16.16 -0.98 15.33
C LEU A 330 17.68 -1.00 15.44
N SER A 331 18.21 -1.98 16.17
CA SER A 331 19.66 -2.25 16.25
C SER A 331 20.18 -2.76 14.89
N SER A 332 21.49 -2.86 14.73
CA SER A 332 22.07 -3.43 13.51
C SER A 332 21.61 -4.86 13.23
N VAL A 333 21.42 -5.66 14.28
CA VAL A 333 20.90 -7.03 14.17
C VAL A 333 19.43 -7.02 13.74
N ASP A 334 18.65 -6.10 14.31
CA ASP A 334 17.23 -5.96 13.95
C ASP A 334 17.03 -5.51 12.52
N LEU A 335 17.89 -4.60 12.02
CA LEU A 335 17.86 -4.15 10.63
C LEU A 335 18.06 -5.33 9.66
N HIS A 336 19.05 -6.20 9.93
CA HIS A 336 19.29 -7.39 9.13
C HIS A 336 18.15 -8.41 9.23
N THR A 337 17.63 -8.62 10.42
CA THR A 337 16.48 -9.50 10.64
C THR A 337 15.27 -8.99 9.85
N HIS A 338 14.94 -7.70 10.02
CA HIS A 338 13.77 -7.10 9.37
C HIS A 338 13.90 -7.02 7.85
N CYS A 339 15.11 -6.83 7.33
CA CYS A 339 15.38 -6.84 5.89
C CYS A 339 14.84 -8.10 5.22
N SER A 340 14.99 -9.27 5.84
CA SER A 340 14.48 -10.52 5.29
C SER A 340 12.94 -10.55 5.23
N TYR A 341 12.26 -9.98 6.21
CA TYR A 341 10.79 -9.86 6.20
C TYR A 341 10.31 -8.87 5.14
N GLN A 342 10.90 -7.68 5.10
CA GLN A 342 10.43 -6.62 4.21
C GLN A 342 10.74 -6.90 2.73
N ARG A 343 11.82 -7.63 2.42
CA ARG A 343 12.09 -8.09 1.04
C ARG A 343 11.02 -9.05 0.53
N MET A 344 10.44 -9.85 1.41
CA MET A 344 9.40 -10.81 1.05
C MET A 344 8.02 -10.17 1.03
N MET A 345 7.79 -9.22 1.92
CA MET A 345 6.55 -8.45 2.03
C MET A 345 6.89 -6.98 2.31
N PRO A 346 6.70 -6.08 1.32
CA PRO A 346 7.05 -4.66 1.47
C PRO A 346 6.38 -3.97 2.67
N GLU A 347 5.21 -4.43 3.09
CA GLU A 347 4.44 -3.91 4.22
C GLU A 347 4.81 -4.52 5.57
N ALA A 348 5.79 -5.42 5.63
CA ALA A 348 6.18 -6.06 6.88
C ALA A 348 6.58 -5.03 7.94
N LEU A 349 6.16 -5.29 9.19
CA LEU A 349 6.43 -4.43 10.34
C LEU A 349 7.48 -5.04 11.27
N ALA A 350 8.34 -4.18 11.85
CA ALA A 350 9.11 -4.46 13.04
C ALA A 350 8.52 -3.64 14.20
N ILE A 351 7.96 -4.32 15.20
CA ILE A 351 7.45 -3.67 16.41
C ILE A 351 8.46 -3.85 17.53
N VAL A 352 8.85 -2.76 18.17
CA VAL A 352 9.77 -2.75 19.32
C VAL A 352 9.04 -2.25 20.55
N CYS A 353 8.98 -3.08 21.60
CA CYS A 353 8.42 -2.70 22.90
C CYS A 353 9.56 -2.37 23.87
N ALA A 354 9.66 -1.13 24.31
CA ALA A 354 10.65 -0.62 25.25
C ALA A 354 10.00 -0.26 26.60
N PRO A 355 9.74 -1.26 27.46
CA PRO A 355 8.93 -1.08 28.68
C PRO A 355 9.54 -0.11 29.68
N ARG A 356 10.86 -0.04 29.79
CA ARG A 356 11.54 0.91 30.68
C ARG A 356 11.23 2.36 30.36
N TYR A 357 10.97 2.67 29.09
CA TYR A 357 10.66 4.01 28.59
C TYR A 357 9.18 4.20 28.31
N ASN A 358 8.36 3.16 28.54
CA ASN A 358 6.94 3.12 28.20
C ASN A 358 6.67 3.50 26.74
N GLU A 359 7.50 2.98 25.85
CA GLU A 359 7.53 3.32 24.43
C GLU A 359 7.31 2.08 23.56
N ASN A 360 6.56 2.22 22.46
CA ASN A 360 6.42 1.21 21.42
C ASN A 360 6.72 1.86 20.08
N GLY A 361 7.66 1.29 19.33
CA GLY A 361 8.02 1.73 18.00
C GLY A 361 7.45 0.78 16.93
N PHE A 362 7.00 1.34 15.82
CA PHE A 362 6.50 0.62 14.64
C PHE A 362 7.36 1.02 13.47
N PHE A 363 8.20 0.14 12.99
CA PHE A 363 9.27 0.48 12.06
C PHE A 363 9.21 -0.34 10.77
N MET A 364 9.81 0.25 9.72
CA MET A 364 10.17 -0.40 8.47
C MET A 364 11.50 0.15 7.97
N LEU A 365 12.23 -0.60 7.16
CA LEU A 365 13.40 -0.06 6.44
C LEU A 365 12.92 0.94 5.40
N THR A 366 13.70 2.01 5.21
CA THR A 366 13.39 3.01 4.17
C THR A 366 13.45 2.35 2.79
N PRO A 367 12.35 2.37 1.99
CA PRO A 367 12.27 1.62 0.73
C PRO A 367 13.31 2.03 -0.31
N ASN A 368 13.68 3.31 -0.35
CA ASN A 368 14.57 3.86 -1.36
C ASN A 368 16.06 3.77 -1.01
N TYR A 369 16.40 3.43 0.24
CA TYR A 369 17.79 3.39 0.68
C TYR A 369 18.07 2.26 1.67
N GLY A 370 17.41 2.24 2.83
CA GLY A 370 17.75 1.32 3.93
C GLY A 370 17.59 -0.14 3.54
N LEU A 371 16.54 -0.48 2.79
CA LEU A 371 16.29 -1.86 2.34
C LEU A 371 17.44 -2.37 1.45
N ASP A 372 17.83 -1.58 0.47
CA ASP A 372 18.93 -1.96 -0.45
C ASP A 372 20.27 -1.93 0.25
N PHE A 373 20.53 -0.94 1.12
CA PHE A 373 21.76 -0.83 1.88
C PHE A 373 21.98 -2.07 2.77
N ILE A 374 20.99 -2.44 3.58
CA ILE A 374 21.08 -3.60 4.48
C ILE A 374 21.13 -4.91 3.68
N ALA A 375 20.38 -5.02 2.59
CA ALA A 375 20.41 -6.20 1.71
C ALA A 375 21.80 -6.45 1.10
N ASN A 376 22.59 -5.40 0.88
CA ASN A 376 23.95 -5.49 0.33
C ASN A 376 25.03 -5.57 1.42
N CYS A 377 24.70 -5.36 2.69
CA CYS A 377 25.63 -5.49 3.80
C CYS A 377 26.01 -6.96 4.02
N ARG A 378 27.32 -7.25 4.03
CA ARG A 378 27.87 -8.61 4.19
C ARG A 378 28.40 -8.90 5.59
N GLN A 379 28.37 -7.92 6.47
CA GLN A 379 28.82 -8.09 7.85
C GLN A 379 27.80 -8.89 8.65
N THR A 380 28.29 -9.69 9.58
CA THR A 380 27.47 -10.52 10.47
C THR A 380 27.63 -10.09 11.92
N GLY A 381 26.62 -10.36 12.74
CA GLY A 381 26.60 -9.97 14.14
C GLY A 381 26.40 -8.46 14.32
N PHE A 382 26.69 -7.97 15.51
CA PHE A 382 26.59 -6.54 15.81
C PHE A 382 27.72 -5.76 15.12
N HIS A 383 27.37 -4.75 14.33
CA HIS A 383 28.31 -3.84 13.66
C HIS A 383 27.62 -2.50 13.38
N PRO A 384 28.34 -1.38 13.37
CA PRO A 384 27.75 -0.08 13.12
C PRO A 384 27.35 0.10 11.67
N HIS A 385 26.19 0.78 11.46
CA HIS A 385 25.74 1.25 10.16
C HIS A 385 25.72 2.78 10.14
N PRO A 386 25.77 3.42 8.94
CA PRO A 386 25.60 4.86 8.84
C PRO A 386 24.23 5.30 9.34
N THR A 387 24.18 6.47 9.95
CA THR A 387 22.94 7.08 10.46
C THR A 387 22.27 8.00 9.44
N GLU A 388 23.04 8.46 8.45
CA GLU A 388 22.59 9.35 7.36
C GLU A 388 22.95 8.73 6.00
N PRO A 389 22.01 8.60 5.07
CA PRO A 389 20.55 8.73 5.23
C PRO A 389 19.96 7.68 6.18
N PRO A 390 18.78 7.92 6.79
CA PRO A 390 18.18 7.00 7.75
C PRO A 390 17.86 5.65 7.11
N LEU A 391 18.26 4.55 7.76
CA LEU A 391 18.07 3.18 7.28
C LEU A 391 16.66 2.65 7.56
N PHE A 392 15.98 3.19 8.57
CA PHE A 392 14.62 2.83 8.93
C PHE A 392 13.80 4.07 9.26
N THR A 393 12.49 3.91 9.23
CA THR A 393 11.52 4.97 9.52
C THR A 393 10.30 4.38 10.21
N THR A 394 9.47 5.24 10.76
CA THR A 394 8.15 4.83 11.26
C THR A 394 7.30 4.28 10.11
N ALA A 395 6.62 3.17 10.37
CA ALA A 395 5.73 2.52 9.40
C ALA A 395 4.38 3.25 9.34
N GLU A 396 4.28 4.31 8.56
CA GLU A 396 3.08 5.16 8.44
C GLU A 396 1.85 4.43 7.88
N HIS A 397 2.05 3.30 7.19
CA HIS A 397 0.98 2.44 6.68
C HIS A 397 0.39 1.52 7.76
N SER A 398 0.86 1.60 9.00
CA SER A 398 0.32 0.85 10.13
C SER A 398 -0.72 1.65 10.91
N ARG A 399 -1.79 1.00 11.34
CA ARG A 399 -2.81 1.63 12.18
C ARG A 399 -3.29 0.70 13.30
N LEU A 400 -3.50 1.27 14.47
CA LEU A 400 -4.08 0.56 15.62
C LEU A 400 -5.60 0.46 15.47
N ASP A 401 -6.17 -0.71 15.79
CA ASP A 401 -7.60 -0.93 15.84
C ASP A 401 -8.01 -1.57 17.17
N ASN A 402 -8.90 -0.89 17.88
CA ASN A 402 -9.43 -1.35 19.18
C ASN A 402 -10.43 -2.49 19.04
N ARG A 403 -11.02 -2.68 17.86
CA ARG A 403 -12.01 -3.72 17.58
C ARG A 403 -11.37 -5.01 17.10
N ALA A 404 -10.19 -4.92 16.49
CA ALA A 404 -9.46 -6.08 16.01
C ALA A 404 -9.07 -6.99 17.17
N CYS A 405 -9.31 -8.29 16.99
CA CYS A 405 -8.95 -9.32 17.94
C CYS A 405 -7.56 -9.88 17.65
N ILE A 406 -6.85 -10.30 18.68
CA ILE A 406 -5.55 -10.97 18.57
C ILE A 406 -5.59 -12.29 19.33
N GLU A 407 -5.28 -13.36 18.65
CA GLU A 407 -4.99 -14.67 19.20
C GLU A 407 -3.50 -14.78 19.52
N VAL A 408 -3.17 -15.42 20.64
CA VAL A 408 -1.79 -15.61 21.07
C VAL A 408 -1.49 -17.11 21.14
N VAL A 409 -0.47 -17.52 20.42
CA VAL A 409 0.00 -18.90 20.35
C VAL A 409 1.40 -18.98 20.93
N ASP A 410 1.54 -19.55 22.13
CA ASP A 410 2.83 -19.70 22.79
C ASP A 410 3.41 -21.10 22.48
N LEU A 411 4.37 -21.14 21.56
CA LEU A 411 5.06 -22.37 21.10
C LEU A 411 6.29 -22.71 21.95
N ARG A 412 6.56 -21.96 23.01
CA ARG A 412 7.71 -22.20 23.91
C ARG A 412 7.52 -23.38 24.84
N ARG A 413 6.31 -23.89 24.94
CA ARG A 413 5.91 -24.99 25.83
C ARG A 413 6.20 -26.36 25.26
#